data_5422e0d2d71274a601eb421c47598457
#
_entry.id   5422e0d2d71274a601eb421c47598457
#
_cell.length_a   1.000
_cell.length_b   1.000
_cell.length_c   1.000
_cell.angle_alpha   90.00
_cell.angle_beta   90.00
_cell.angle_gamma   90.00
#
_symmetry.space_group_name_H-M   'P 1'
#
loop_
_entity.id
_entity.type
_entity.pdbx_description
1 polymer ?
#
loop_
_entity_poly.entity_id
_entity_poly.type
_entity_poly.pdbx_seq_one_letter_code
_entity_poly.pdbx_strand_id
1 'polypeptide(L)'
;MSSVISTKITAHLQEELIEKLLDLAFLEDFGSINEDSEQPFDLTTSATVSPDLQTSADILLKEPAVVAGLPFLARVMERLNKTIEIELLVADGTYIEDVKSPVVVAKLRGPAQAILKGERLALNIMQRLSGIATQTRRYTSLASPKGIAILDTRKTSPGLRVLERYGVRAGGGTNHRFGLFDAILIKDNHLKIAGGVKPALLAAEKFLKAHPHLQMSQMLSVEVSNLDELQEALDLGAKRVLLDNMSPDQVRQCIQKISTSSSNGNSEYFVEVSGGITLENLSSYLISGVNAISTGALTHSARNVDLSLEFTD
;
A
#
# COMPACT_ATOMS: atom_id res chain seq x y z
N MET A 1 7.15 -18.75 -10.26
CA MET A 1 6.43 -17.48 -10.07
C MET A 1 5.24 -17.73 -9.18
N SER A 2 5.05 -16.96 -8.16
CA SER A 2 3.95 -16.85 -7.22
C SER A 2 4.07 -17.62 -5.92
N SER A 3 4.58 -16.99 -4.92
CA SER A 3 4.06 -17.11 -3.55
C SER A 3 4.46 -15.90 -2.70
N VAL A 4 4.55 -14.74 -3.33
CA VAL A 4 4.51 -13.50 -2.56
C VAL A 4 3.17 -13.49 -1.84
N ILE A 5 3.18 -13.31 -0.52
CA ILE A 5 1.95 -13.27 0.29
C ILE A 5 1.09 -12.12 -0.23
N SER A 6 0.24 -12.38 -1.19
CA SER A 6 -0.90 -11.52 -1.46
C SER A 6 -2.07 -12.12 -0.71
N THR A 7 -2.22 -11.78 0.56
CA THR A 7 -3.50 -12.00 1.23
C THR A 7 -4.48 -11.09 0.53
N LYS A 8 -5.30 -11.70 -0.28
CA LYS A 8 -6.43 -10.97 -0.88
C LYS A 8 -7.42 -10.72 0.25
N ILE A 9 -7.32 -9.54 0.86
CA ILE A 9 -8.50 -8.96 1.52
C ILE A 9 -9.66 -9.18 0.55
N THR A 10 -10.78 -9.70 1.02
CA THR A 10 -11.92 -9.92 0.16
C THR A 10 -12.28 -8.60 -0.53
N ALA A 11 -12.65 -8.65 -1.81
CA ALA A 11 -13.04 -7.45 -2.54
C ALA A 11 -14.15 -6.70 -1.80
N HIS A 12 -15.04 -7.44 -1.13
CA HIS A 12 -16.11 -6.89 -0.30
C HIS A 12 -15.58 -6.05 0.88
N LEU A 13 -14.63 -6.57 1.69
CA LEU A 13 -14.07 -5.81 2.81
C LEU A 13 -13.29 -4.59 2.34
N GLN A 14 -12.58 -4.72 1.20
CA GLN A 14 -11.87 -3.57 0.62
C GLN A 14 -12.85 -2.47 0.21
N GLU A 15 -13.93 -2.83 -0.45
CA GLU A 15 -14.97 -1.90 -0.87
C GLU A 15 -15.66 -1.23 0.33
N GLU A 16 -16.05 -2.02 1.34
CA GLU A 16 -16.65 -1.51 2.58
C GLU A 16 -15.76 -0.48 3.28
N LEU A 17 -14.44 -0.74 3.34
CA LEU A 17 -13.50 0.19 3.96
C LEU A 17 -13.34 1.49 3.16
N ILE A 18 -13.34 1.40 1.83
CA ILE A 18 -13.27 2.58 0.94
C ILE A 18 -14.53 3.43 1.13
N GLU A 19 -15.71 2.81 1.11
CA GLU A 19 -16.97 3.55 1.27
C GLU A 19 -17.04 4.26 2.62
N LYS A 20 -16.73 3.57 3.72
CA LYS A 20 -16.67 4.19 5.06
C LYS A 20 -15.67 5.35 5.16
N LEU A 21 -14.53 5.22 4.48
CA LEU A 21 -13.53 6.28 4.43
C LEU A 21 -14.05 7.51 3.67
N LEU A 22 -14.68 7.29 2.53
CA LEU A 22 -15.29 8.39 1.76
C LEU A 22 -16.43 9.03 2.56
N ASP A 23 -17.29 8.26 3.23
CA ASP A 23 -18.34 8.79 4.09
C ASP A 23 -17.77 9.71 5.18
N LEU A 24 -16.68 9.26 5.85
CA LEU A 24 -16.00 10.07 6.85
C LEU A 24 -15.41 11.35 6.25
N ALA A 25 -14.76 11.27 5.10
CA ALA A 25 -14.15 12.41 4.43
C ALA A 25 -15.20 13.45 3.97
N PHE A 26 -16.35 12.98 3.49
CA PHE A 26 -17.49 13.86 3.18
C PHE A 26 -18.07 14.52 4.43
N LEU A 27 -18.12 13.78 5.55
CA LEU A 27 -18.55 14.35 6.83
C LEU A 27 -17.58 15.43 7.35
N GLU A 28 -16.27 15.23 7.15
CA GLU A 28 -15.24 16.23 7.52
C GLU A 28 -15.41 17.55 6.73
N ASP A 29 -15.64 17.45 5.39
CA ASP A 29 -15.73 18.65 4.54
C ASP A 29 -17.10 19.36 4.61
N PHE A 30 -18.19 18.61 4.73
CA PHE A 30 -19.56 19.15 4.61
C PHE A 30 -20.33 19.17 5.93
N GLY A 31 -19.74 18.63 7.01
CA GLY A 31 -20.44 18.46 8.28
C GLY A 31 -21.52 17.38 8.24
N SER A 32 -22.34 17.30 9.28
CA SER A 32 -23.51 16.44 9.24
C SER A 32 -24.51 17.01 8.22
N ILE A 33 -24.96 16.15 7.30
CA ILE A 33 -26.09 16.48 6.43
C ILE A 33 -27.25 16.79 7.35
N ASN A 34 -27.72 18.05 7.37
CA ASN A 34 -28.94 18.39 8.08
C ASN A 34 -30.06 17.55 7.47
N GLU A 35 -30.94 17.00 8.30
CA GLU A 35 -32.08 16.17 7.87
C GLU A 35 -32.95 16.83 6.78
N ASP A 36 -32.84 18.17 6.63
CA ASP A 36 -33.56 18.97 5.65
C ASP A 36 -32.81 19.21 4.31
N SER A 37 -31.53 18.78 4.18
CA SER A 37 -30.77 18.94 2.92
C SER A 37 -30.13 17.62 2.50
N GLU A 38 -30.63 17.02 1.41
CA GLU A 38 -30.09 15.81 0.81
C GLU A 38 -28.73 16.02 0.10
N GLN A 39 -28.17 17.23 0.08
CA GLN A 39 -26.99 17.61 -0.70
C GLN A 39 -25.86 18.12 0.21
N PRO A 40 -24.58 17.76 -0.08
CA PRO A 40 -23.42 18.37 0.59
C PRO A 40 -23.45 19.90 0.49
N PHE A 41 -23.25 20.59 1.63
CA PHE A 41 -23.36 22.04 1.71
C PHE A 41 -21.97 22.68 1.75
N ASP A 42 -21.71 23.59 0.79
CA ASP A 42 -20.53 24.45 0.72
C ASP A 42 -20.99 25.89 0.68
N LEU A 43 -20.72 26.63 1.76
CA LEU A 43 -21.14 28.03 1.94
C LEU A 43 -20.63 28.95 0.83
N THR A 44 -19.34 28.82 0.50
CA THR A 44 -18.67 29.66 -0.49
C THR A 44 -19.24 29.42 -1.88
N THR A 45 -19.24 28.15 -2.30
CA THR A 45 -19.76 27.78 -3.61
C THR A 45 -21.24 28.14 -3.76
N SER A 46 -22.05 27.91 -2.72
CA SER A 46 -23.48 28.25 -2.74
C SER A 46 -23.73 29.75 -2.81
N ALA A 47 -22.84 30.55 -2.22
CA ALA A 47 -23.01 32.04 -2.21
C ALA A 47 -22.48 32.71 -3.49
N THR A 48 -21.56 32.07 -4.22
CA THR A 48 -20.81 32.76 -5.29
C THR A 48 -20.99 32.15 -6.69
N VAL A 49 -21.47 30.91 -6.80
CA VAL A 49 -21.58 30.20 -8.08
C VAL A 49 -23.03 29.84 -8.38
N SER A 50 -23.51 30.19 -9.57
CA SER A 50 -24.85 29.78 -10.01
C SER A 50 -25.00 28.26 -10.04
N PRO A 51 -26.12 27.71 -9.54
CA PRO A 51 -26.35 26.24 -9.58
C PRO A 51 -26.44 25.68 -11.01
N ASP A 52 -26.82 26.51 -11.99
CA ASP A 52 -26.97 26.08 -13.40
C ASP A 52 -25.65 26.20 -14.19
N LEU A 53 -24.58 26.74 -13.58
CA LEU A 53 -23.32 26.96 -14.27
C LEU A 53 -22.64 25.60 -14.59
N GLN A 54 -22.36 25.37 -15.87
CA GLN A 54 -21.52 24.27 -16.35
C GLN A 54 -20.10 24.81 -16.61
N THR A 55 -19.09 23.98 -16.37
CA THR A 55 -17.70 24.36 -16.54
C THR A 55 -16.85 23.14 -16.91
N SER A 56 -15.61 23.41 -17.33
CA SER A 56 -14.56 22.41 -17.51
C SER A 56 -13.38 22.70 -16.58
N ALA A 57 -12.70 21.65 -16.15
CA ALA A 57 -11.52 21.76 -15.31
C ALA A 57 -10.51 20.65 -15.63
N ASP A 58 -9.25 20.98 -15.52
CA ASP A 58 -8.13 20.06 -15.73
C ASP A 58 -7.45 19.69 -14.40
N ILE A 59 -7.13 18.40 -14.23
CA ILE A 59 -6.25 17.94 -13.15
C ILE A 59 -4.81 17.97 -13.67
N LEU A 60 -3.96 18.75 -13.02
CA LEU A 60 -2.59 19.01 -13.44
C LEU A 60 -1.57 18.37 -12.51
N LEU A 61 -0.64 17.60 -13.07
CA LEU A 61 0.57 17.13 -12.40
C LEU A 61 1.67 18.17 -12.56
N LYS A 62 2.28 18.62 -11.46
CA LYS A 62 3.29 19.72 -11.46
C LYS A 62 4.74 19.26 -11.25
N GLU A 63 4.97 17.98 -11.01
CA GLU A 63 6.30 17.40 -10.79
C GLU A 63 6.39 15.95 -11.30
N PRO A 64 7.59 15.41 -11.57
CA PRO A 64 7.75 14.00 -11.95
C PRO A 64 7.20 13.05 -10.88
N ALA A 65 6.21 12.22 -11.26
CA ALA A 65 5.57 11.31 -10.32
C ALA A 65 4.83 10.16 -11.02
N VAL A 66 4.47 9.14 -10.23
CA VAL A 66 3.46 8.15 -10.60
C VAL A 66 2.09 8.75 -10.30
N VAL A 67 1.25 8.86 -11.31
CA VAL A 67 -0.16 9.26 -11.13
C VAL A 67 -0.93 8.10 -10.54
N ALA A 68 -1.52 8.29 -9.35
CA ALA A 68 -2.32 7.27 -8.69
C ALA A 68 -3.53 7.88 -7.98
N GLY A 69 -4.65 7.14 -8.03
CA GLY A 69 -5.89 7.57 -7.37
C GLY A 69 -6.97 8.09 -8.31
N LEU A 70 -6.79 7.99 -9.63
CA LEU A 70 -7.82 8.36 -10.62
C LEU A 70 -9.18 7.66 -10.39
N PRO A 71 -9.25 6.37 -9.98
CA PRO A 71 -10.54 5.77 -9.62
C PRO A 71 -11.22 6.44 -8.42
N PHE A 72 -10.46 7.03 -7.51
CA PHE A 72 -11.04 7.74 -6.35
C PHE A 72 -11.50 9.16 -6.72
N LEU A 73 -10.80 9.83 -7.65
CA LEU A 73 -11.32 11.07 -8.28
C LEU A 73 -12.74 10.82 -8.83
N ALA A 74 -12.91 9.74 -9.61
CA ALA A 74 -14.20 9.39 -10.17
C ALA A 74 -15.26 9.15 -9.09
N ARG A 75 -14.96 8.39 -8.04
CA ARG A 75 -15.89 8.11 -6.94
C ARG A 75 -16.31 9.38 -6.17
N VAL A 76 -15.36 10.28 -5.91
CA VAL A 76 -15.66 11.56 -5.24
C VAL A 76 -16.60 12.40 -6.09
N MET A 77 -16.32 12.54 -7.38
CA MET A 77 -17.14 13.33 -8.29
C MET A 77 -18.53 12.72 -8.50
N GLU A 78 -18.63 11.40 -8.66
CA GLU A 78 -19.89 10.69 -8.81
C GLU A 78 -20.81 10.81 -7.59
N ARG A 79 -20.26 10.83 -6.38
CA ARG A 79 -21.03 11.05 -5.14
C ARG A 79 -21.63 12.46 -5.07
N LEU A 80 -20.96 13.44 -5.68
CA LEU A 80 -21.44 14.83 -5.72
C LEU A 80 -22.45 15.06 -6.85
N ASN A 81 -22.13 14.57 -8.05
CA ASN A 81 -23.04 14.66 -9.18
C ASN A 81 -22.68 13.64 -10.28
N LYS A 82 -23.60 12.75 -10.58
CA LYS A 82 -23.42 11.69 -11.59
C LYS A 82 -23.32 12.18 -13.04
N THR A 83 -23.61 13.46 -13.28
CA THR A 83 -23.51 14.06 -14.63
C THR A 83 -22.12 14.62 -14.93
N ILE A 84 -21.19 14.59 -13.97
CA ILE A 84 -19.81 15.00 -14.22
C ILE A 84 -19.17 13.97 -15.15
N GLU A 85 -18.73 14.44 -16.30
CA GLU A 85 -17.94 13.66 -17.25
C GLU A 85 -16.45 13.74 -16.86
N ILE A 86 -15.76 12.59 -16.89
CA ILE A 86 -14.34 12.51 -16.57
C ILE A 86 -13.62 11.83 -17.72
N GLU A 87 -12.68 12.54 -18.34
CA GLU A 87 -11.77 12.02 -19.34
C GLU A 87 -10.40 11.77 -18.69
N LEU A 88 -9.98 10.51 -18.60
CA LEU A 88 -8.66 10.14 -18.10
C LEU A 88 -7.66 10.16 -19.26
N LEU A 89 -6.64 11.01 -19.18
CA LEU A 89 -5.62 11.16 -20.22
C LEU A 89 -4.41 10.23 -19.99
N VAL A 90 -4.29 9.68 -18.81
CA VAL A 90 -3.27 8.70 -18.43
C VAL A 90 -3.90 7.54 -17.67
N ALA A 91 -3.27 6.37 -17.75
CA ALA A 91 -3.68 5.24 -16.92
C ALA A 91 -3.18 5.42 -15.48
N ASP A 92 -3.97 4.95 -14.51
CA ASP A 92 -3.55 4.94 -13.10
C ASP A 92 -2.30 4.05 -12.92
N GLY A 93 -1.31 4.52 -12.18
CA GLY A 93 0.01 3.88 -12.06
C GLY A 93 1.04 4.30 -13.12
N THR A 94 0.69 5.18 -14.06
CA THR A 94 1.63 5.71 -15.05
C THR A 94 2.65 6.65 -14.38
N TYR A 95 3.94 6.42 -14.64
CA TYR A 95 5.00 7.34 -14.26
C TYR A 95 5.23 8.40 -15.36
N ILE A 96 5.14 9.66 -15.00
CA ILE A 96 5.44 10.81 -15.87
C ILE A 96 6.76 11.39 -15.40
N GLU A 97 7.80 11.27 -16.24
CA GLU A 97 9.17 11.68 -15.93
C GLU A 97 9.45 13.14 -16.31
N ASP A 98 9.02 13.55 -17.51
CA ASP A 98 9.31 14.89 -18.05
C ASP A 98 8.13 15.83 -17.77
N VAL A 99 8.25 16.59 -16.70
CA VAL A 99 7.27 17.62 -16.29
C VAL A 99 7.97 18.99 -16.31
N LYS A 100 8.24 19.50 -17.52
CA LYS A 100 8.79 20.87 -17.71
C LYS A 100 7.73 21.95 -17.53
N SER A 101 6.48 21.60 -17.76
CA SER A 101 5.30 22.39 -17.49
C SER A 101 4.21 21.47 -16.92
N PRO A 102 3.18 21.99 -16.22
CA PRO A 102 2.09 21.17 -15.72
C PRO A 102 1.49 20.27 -16.82
N VAL A 103 1.30 18.99 -16.50
CA VAL A 103 0.77 17.96 -17.42
C VAL A 103 -0.66 17.65 -17.03
N VAL A 104 -1.59 17.78 -17.97
CA VAL A 104 -3.00 17.39 -17.75
C VAL A 104 -3.10 15.88 -17.67
N VAL A 105 -3.62 15.34 -16.56
CA VAL A 105 -3.77 13.91 -16.32
C VAL A 105 -5.22 13.44 -16.39
N ALA A 106 -6.16 14.37 -16.15
CA ALA A 106 -7.60 14.13 -16.32
C ALA A 106 -8.31 15.45 -16.62
N LYS A 107 -9.46 15.36 -17.30
CA LYS A 107 -10.36 16.48 -17.54
C LYS A 107 -11.72 16.19 -16.93
N LEU A 108 -12.33 17.22 -16.39
CA LEU A 108 -13.67 17.20 -15.79
C LEU A 108 -14.57 18.16 -16.56
N ARG A 109 -15.84 17.77 -16.75
CA ARG A 109 -16.85 18.63 -17.32
C ARG A 109 -18.19 18.40 -16.63
N GLY A 110 -18.85 19.46 -16.19
CA GLY A 110 -20.14 19.32 -15.51
C GLY A 110 -20.51 20.50 -14.65
N PRO A 111 -21.46 20.34 -13.71
CA PRO A 111 -21.91 21.42 -12.82
C PRO A 111 -20.75 21.99 -11.99
N ALA A 112 -20.50 23.30 -12.14
CA ALA A 112 -19.39 24.01 -11.50
C ALA A 112 -19.37 23.82 -9.97
N GLN A 113 -20.52 23.92 -9.33
CA GLN A 113 -20.64 23.73 -7.89
C GLN A 113 -20.20 22.34 -7.45
N ALA A 114 -20.52 21.30 -8.20
CA ALA A 114 -20.15 19.93 -7.84
C ALA A 114 -18.64 19.68 -8.00
N ILE A 115 -18.02 20.20 -9.07
CA ILE A 115 -16.58 20.09 -9.28
C ILE A 115 -15.81 20.83 -8.16
N LEU A 116 -16.23 22.05 -7.81
CA LEU A 116 -15.64 22.84 -6.71
C LEU A 116 -15.72 22.09 -5.36
N LYS A 117 -16.87 21.53 -5.05
CA LYS A 117 -17.09 20.76 -3.81
C LYS A 117 -16.18 19.54 -3.71
N GLY A 118 -15.91 18.88 -4.83
CA GLY A 118 -15.09 17.65 -4.88
C GLY A 118 -13.58 17.88 -4.98
N GLU A 119 -13.17 19.08 -5.37
CA GLU A 119 -11.77 19.41 -5.67
C GLU A 119 -10.80 18.99 -4.56
N ARG A 120 -11.01 19.52 -3.36
CA ARG A 120 -10.04 19.35 -2.28
C ARG A 120 -9.90 17.89 -1.85
N LEU A 121 -11.02 17.19 -1.66
CA LEU A 121 -11.03 15.78 -1.27
C LEU A 121 -10.38 14.91 -2.34
N ALA A 122 -10.74 15.08 -3.61
CA ALA A 122 -10.16 14.33 -4.71
C ALA A 122 -8.65 14.54 -4.81
N LEU A 123 -8.20 15.81 -4.74
CA LEU A 123 -6.77 16.15 -4.78
C LEU A 123 -6.02 15.57 -3.57
N ASN A 124 -6.56 15.66 -2.35
CA ASN A 124 -5.91 15.10 -1.16
C ASN A 124 -5.65 13.59 -1.31
N ILE A 125 -6.63 12.85 -1.82
CA ILE A 125 -6.48 11.41 -2.08
C ILE A 125 -5.43 11.17 -3.17
N MET A 126 -5.54 11.83 -4.32
CA MET A 126 -4.61 11.63 -5.43
C MET A 126 -3.18 12.03 -5.08
N GLN A 127 -2.97 13.16 -4.41
CA GLN A 127 -1.67 13.64 -3.96
C GLN A 127 -1.00 12.61 -3.04
N ARG A 128 -1.75 12.08 -2.08
CA ARG A 128 -1.25 11.05 -1.15
C ARG A 128 -0.90 9.76 -1.87
N LEU A 129 -1.78 9.24 -2.71
CA LEU A 129 -1.60 7.97 -3.42
C LEU A 129 -0.48 8.07 -4.47
N SER A 130 -0.40 9.17 -5.20
CA SER A 130 0.70 9.43 -6.14
C SER A 130 2.05 9.53 -5.42
N GLY A 131 2.07 10.12 -4.22
CA GLY A 131 3.26 10.18 -3.38
C GLY A 131 3.77 8.79 -2.96
N ILE A 132 2.86 7.95 -2.47
CA ILE A 132 3.17 6.56 -2.09
C ILE A 132 3.60 5.74 -3.32
N ALA A 133 2.90 5.88 -4.44
CA ALA A 133 3.23 5.18 -5.68
C ALA A 133 4.60 5.60 -6.23
N THR A 134 4.91 6.90 -6.21
CA THR A 134 6.21 7.43 -6.62
C THR A 134 7.33 6.94 -5.72
N GLN A 135 7.14 6.99 -4.41
CA GLN A 135 8.09 6.44 -3.45
C GLN A 135 8.30 4.94 -3.70
N THR A 136 7.23 4.17 -3.85
CA THR A 136 7.31 2.73 -4.10
C THR A 136 8.06 2.43 -5.38
N ARG A 137 7.78 3.16 -6.48
CA ARG A 137 8.49 3.00 -7.73
C ARG A 137 10.01 3.17 -7.59
N ARG A 138 10.48 4.09 -6.75
CA ARG A 138 11.92 4.29 -6.50
C ARG A 138 12.57 3.03 -5.92
N TYR A 139 11.87 2.31 -5.04
CA TYR A 139 12.34 1.03 -4.49
C TYR A 139 12.23 -0.10 -5.51
N THR A 140 11.09 -0.21 -6.19
CA THR A 140 10.84 -1.31 -7.13
C THR A 140 11.75 -1.24 -8.35
N SER A 141 12.09 -0.05 -8.83
CA SER A 141 13.02 0.12 -9.97
C SER A 141 14.42 -0.43 -9.68
N LEU A 142 14.86 -0.44 -8.42
CA LEU A 142 16.14 -1.03 -8.00
C LEU A 142 16.03 -2.53 -7.72
N ALA A 143 14.94 -2.99 -7.12
CA ALA A 143 14.78 -4.35 -6.62
C ALA A 143 14.26 -5.34 -7.69
N SER A 144 13.32 -4.92 -8.54
CA SER A 144 12.70 -5.80 -9.54
C SER A 144 13.67 -6.40 -10.54
N PRO A 145 14.73 -5.72 -11.03
CA PRO A 145 15.74 -6.33 -11.89
C PRO A 145 16.53 -7.45 -11.21
N LYS A 146 16.49 -7.53 -9.88
CA LYS A 146 17.11 -8.60 -9.07
C LYS A 146 16.11 -9.71 -8.70
N GLY A 147 14.86 -9.62 -9.16
CA GLY A 147 13.80 -10.56 -8.82
C GLY A 147 13.30 -10.43 -7.36
N ILE A 148 13.61 -9.34 -6.68
CA ILE A 148 13.24 -9.10 -5.27
C ILE A 148 11.98 -8.24 -5.22
N ALA A 149 10.95 -8.71 -4.52
CA ALA A 149 9.71 -7.97 -4.33
C ALA A 149 9.87 -6.89 -3.24
N ILE A 150 9.25 -5.73 -3.45
CA ILE A 150 9.14 -4.69 -2.44
C ILE A 150 7.76 -4.76 -1.82
N LEU A 151 7.70 -4.90 -0.51
CA LEU A 151 6.49 -5.07 0.27
C LEU A 151 6.21 -3.86 1.15
N ASP A 152 4.92 -3.53 1.28
CA ASP A 152 4.46 -2.63 2.33
C ASP A 152 4.49 -3.29 3.71
N THR A 153 4.06 -2.58 4.72
CA THR A 153 3.88 -3.04 6.09
C THR A 153 2.54 -2.58 6.66
N ARG A 154 2.25 -2.95 7.91
CA ARG A 154 1.10 -2.38 8.64
C ARG A 154 1.38 -1.00 9.26
N LYS A 155 2.55 -0.40 9.00
CA LYS A 155 2.90 0.97 9.43
C LYS A 155 2.24 1.97 8.48
N THR A 156 0.94 2.14 8.59
CA THR A 156 0.08 2.99 7.78
C THR A 156 -0.66 3.99 8.65
N SER A 157 -1.15 5.07 8.05
CA SER A 157 -2.07 5.99 8.72
C SER A 157 -3.33 5.25 9.17
N PRO A 158 -3.78 5.40 10.43
CA PRO A 158 -5.02 4.79 10.88
C PRO A 158 -6.20 5.14 9.96
N GLY A 159 -6.99 4.11 9.61
CA GLY A 159 -8.12 4.27 8.67
C GLY A 159 -7.74 4.29 7.19
N LEU A 160 -6.53 4.74 6.81
CA LEU A 160 -6.14 4.92 5.40
C LEU A 160 -5.45 3.70 4.77
N ARG A 161 -5.28 2.58 5.49
CA ARG A 161 -4.50 1.43 5.01
C ARG A 161 -4.96 0.91 3.66
N VAL A 162 -6.25 0.86 3.40
CA VAL A 162 -6.80 0.37 2.13
C VAL A 162 -6.32 1.22 0.95
N LEU A 163 -6.29 2.55 1.11
CA LEU A 163 -5.81 3.50 0.10
C LEU A 163 -4.28 3.47 0.00
N GLU A 164 -3.54 3.53 1.11
CA GLU A 164 -2.08 3.54 1.08
C GLU A 164 -1.51 2.28 0.42
N ARG A 165 -2.12 1.11 0.68
CA ARG A 165 -1.78 -0.15 0.00
C ARG A 165 -2.12 -0.15 -1.49
N TYR A 166 -3.17 0.56 -1.88
CA TYR A 166 -3.45 0.81 -3.29
C TYR A 166 -2.31 1.60 -3.94
N GLY A 167 -1.86 2.69 -3.33
CA GLY A 167 -0.71 3.47 -3.80
C GLY A 167 0.57 2.64 -3.94
N VAL A 168 0.83 1.72 -3.01
CA VAL A 168 1.97 0.79 -3.12
C VAL A 168 1.85 -0.09 -4.37
N ARG A 169 0.68 -0.66 -4.67
CA ARG A 169 0.48 -1.45 -5.90
C ARG A 169 0.65 -0.60 -7.16
N ALA A 170 0.09 0.62 -7.16
CA ALA A 170 0.24 1.55 -8.29
C ALA A 170 1.71 1.89 -8.59
N GLY A 171 2.57 1.90 -7.57
CA GLY A 171 4.02 2.05 -7.71
C GLY A 171 4.79 0.78 -8.06
N GLY A 172 4.10 -0.34 -8.34
CA GLY A 172 4.71 -1.63 -8.68
C GLY A 172 5.15 -2.48 -7.46
N GLY A 173 4.82 -2.06 -6.25
CA GLY A 173 5.04 -2.83 -5.03
C GLY A 173 4.01 -3.95 -4.82
N THR A 174 4.26 -4.76 -3.82
CA THR A 174 3.39 -5.87 -3.43
C THR A 174 2.89 -5.63 -2.00
N ASN A 175 1.65 -6.01 -1.74
CA ASN A 175 1.10 -5.85 -0.41
C ASN A 175 1.45 -7.03 0.50
N HIS A 176 1.92 -6.75 1.70
CA HIS A 176 2.05 -7.69 2.82
C HIS A 176 0.66 -8.04 3.38
N ARG A 177 0.56 -8.81 4.48
CA ARG A 177 -0.73 -9.05 5.15
C ARG A 177 -1.44 -7.73 5.47
N PHE A 178 -2.76 -7.73 5.27
CA PHE A 178 -3.58 -6.53 5.50
C PHE A 178 -3.77 -6.24 6.98
N GLY A 179 -4.09 -7.27 7.74
CA GLY A 179 -4.45 -7.14 9.16
C GLY A 179 -3.78 -8.19 10.03
N LEU A 180 -4.45 -8.51 11.13
CA LEU A 180 -4.04 -9.59 12.04
C LEU A 180 -4.76 -10.91 11.73
N PHE A 181 -5.76 -10.85 10.85
CA PHE A 181 -6.68 -11.93 10.54
C PHE A 181 -6.32 -12.71 9.28
N ASP A 182 -5.39 -12.24 8.47
CA ASP A 182 -5.15 -12.76 7.12
C ASP A 182 -3.81 -13.50 6.94
N ALA A 183 -2.90 -13.44 7.93
CA ALA A 183 -1.69 -14.27 7.99
C ALA A 183 -1.10 -14.31 9.40
N ILE A 184 -0.43 -15.41 9.74
CA ILE A 184 0.33 -15.53 10.98
C ILE A 184 1.77 -15.02 10.71
N LEU A 185 2.16 -14.00 11.46
CA LEU A 185 3.54 -13.51 11.52
C LEU A 185 3.96 -13.47 12.99
N ILE A 186 4.78 -14.43 13.38
CA ILE A 186 5.37 -14.50 14.71
C ILE A 186 6.49 -13.47 14.76
N LYS A 187 6.41 -12.55 15.72
CA LYS A 187 7.35 -11.44 15.89
C LYS A 187 8.15 -11.61 17.20
N ASP A 188 9.21 -10.79 17.33
CA ASP A 188 10.07 -10.70 18.52
C ASP A 188 9.30 -10.75 19.85
N ASN A 189 8.27 -9.93 20.00
CA ASN A 189 7.44 -9.92 21.20
C ASN A 189 6.63 -11.22 21.40
N HIS A 190 6.21 -11.87 20.31
CA HIS A 190 5.56 -13.18 20.41
C HIS A 190 6.56 -14.25 20.86
N LEU A 191 7.78 -14.23 20.30
CA LEU A 191 8.85 -15.14 20.70
C LEU A 191 9.19 -14.98 22.17
N LYS A 192 9.35 -13.74 22.63
CA LYS A 192 9.65 -13.42 24.03
C LYS A 192 8.58 -13.94 24.99
N ILE A 193 7.32 -13.73 24.66
CA ILE A 193 6.18 -14.16 25.53
C ILE A 193 6.00 -15.67 25.48
N ALA A 194 6.19 -16.30 24.32
CA ALA A 194 6.04 -17.75 24.15
C ALA A 194 7.23 -18.55 24.72
N GLY A 195 8.36 -17.89 25.04
CA GLY A 195 9.57 -18.55 25.55
C GLY A 195 10.55 -18.99 24.48
N GLY A 196 10.51 -18.41 23.27
CA GLY A 196 11.44 -18.64 22.16
C GLY A 196 10.79 -19.08 20.86
N VAL A 197 11.63 -19.38 19.85
CA VAL A 197 11.19 -19.75 18.49
C VAL A 197 10.41 -21.06 18.52
N LYS A 198 10.96 -22.10 19.16
CA LYS A 198 10.36 -23.45 19.19
C LYS A 198 8.95 -23.46 19.80
N PRO A 199 8.73 -22.97 21.04
CA PRO A 199 7.38 -23.00 21.60
C PRO A 199 6.39 -22.17 20.78
N ALA A 200 6.82 -21.03 20.19
CA ALA A 200 5.97 -20.20 19.38
C ALA A 200 5.54 -20.89 18.06
N LEU A 201 6.50 -21.51 17.33
CA LEU A 201 6.19 -22.23 16.10
C LEU A 201 5.30 -23.46 16.35
N LEU A 202 5.61 -24.27 17.37
CA LEU A 202 4.79 -25.44 17.71
C LEU A 202 3.36 -25.05 18.12
N ALA A 203 3.20 -23.94 18.83
CA ALA A 203 1.89 -23.42 19.18
C ALA A 203 1.11 -22.95 17.95
N ALA A 204 1.77 -22.23 17.02
CA ALA A 204 1.16 -21.78 15.77
C ALA A 204 0.75 -22.96 14.86
N GLU A 205 1.59 -23.98 14.73
CA GLU A 205 1.24 -25.18 13.98
C GLU A 205 0.06 -25.95 14.60
N LYS A 206 0.06 -26.11 15.93
CA LYS A 206 -1.05 -26.73 16.65
C LYS A 206 -2.35 -25.96 16.42
N PHE A 207 -2.29 -24.62 16.45
CA PHE A 207 -3.44 -23.76 16.17
C PHE A 207 -3.96 -23.98 14.74
N LEU A 208 -3.06 -23.98 13.73
CA LEU A 208 -3.45 -24.20 12.33
C LEU A 208 -4.06 -25.60 12.10
N LYS A 209 -3.52 -26.63 12.74
CA LYS A 209 -4.09 -27.99 12.67
C LYS A 209 -5.49 -28.06 13.28
N ALA A 210 -5.75 -27.29 14.32
CA ALA A 210 -7.08 -27.20 14.96
C ALA A 210 -8.09 -26.35 14.16
N HIS A 211 -7.61 -25.50 13.23
CA HIS A 211 -8.41 -24.58 12.44
C HIS A 211 -8.16 -24.73 10.92
N PRO A 212 -8.41 -25.91 10.33
CA PRO A 212 -8.09 -26.19 8.93
C PRO A 212 -8.83 -25.29 7.93
N HIS A 213 -9.97 -24.72 8.35
CA HIS A 213 -10.74 -23.78 7.54
C HIS A 213 -10.02 -22.45 7.28
N LEU A 214 -9.02 -22.09 8.09
CA LEU A 214 -8.26 -20.86 7.87
C LEU A 214 -7.32 -20.94 6.67
N GLN A 215 -7.02 -22.15 6.15
CA GLN A 215 -6.13 -22.41 5.00
C GLN A 215 -4.81 -21.61 5.02
N MET A 216 -4.30 -21.26 6.21
CA MET A 216 -3.20 -20.33 6.41
C MET A 216 -1.84 -21.01 6.56
N SER A 217 -1.74 -22.32 6.32
CA SER A 217 -0.47 -23.07 6.48
C SER A 217 0.67 -22.50 5.61
N GLN A 218 0.34 -21.91 4.46
CA GLN A 218 1.31 -21.24 3.59
C GLN A 218 1.66 -19.81 4.02
N MET A 219 1.01 -19.30 5.07
CA MET A 219 1.13 -17.91 5.52
C MET A 219 1.72 -17.79 6.93
N LEU A 220 2.32 -18.88 7.44
CA LEU A 220 3.06 -18.84 8.69
C LEU A 220 4.48 -18.34 8.42
N SER A 221 4.79 -17.15 8.89
CA SER A 221 6.13 -16.56 8.87
C SER A 221 6.64 -16.35 10.29
N VAL A 222 7.93 -16.52 10.48
CA VAL A 222 8.61 -16.21 11.75
C VAL A 222 9.69 -15.16 11.53
N GLU A 223 9.66 -14.14 12.36
CA GLU A 223 10.67 -13.08 12.42
C GLU A 223 11.82 -13.57 13.31
N VAL A 224 13.04 -13.48 12.80
CA VAL A 224 14.27 -13.88 13.50
C VAL A 224 15.29 -12.74 13.45
N SER A 225 16.04 -12.56 14.53
CA SER A 225 16.98 -11.46 14.71
C SER A 225 18.46 -11.89 14.72
N ASN A 226 18.71 -13.20 14.68
CA ASN A 226 20.06 -13.77 14.69
C ASN A 226 20.11 -15.16 14.04
N LEU A 227 21.34 -15.67 13.86
CA LEU A 227 21.60 -16.98 13.22
C LEU A 227 21.11 -18.17 14.06
N ASP A 228 21.05 -18.06 15.36
CA ASP A 228 20.62 -19.17 16.25
C ASP A 228 19.10 -19.32 16.16
N GLU A 229 18.36 -18.21 16.22
CA GLU A 229 16.91 -18.20 15.99
C GLU A 229 16.55 -18.73 14.59
N LEU A 230 17.34 -18.33 13.56
CA LEU A 230 17.15 -18.86 12.21
C LEU A 230 17.36 -20.38 12.18
N GLN A 231 18.44 -20.89 12.81
CA GLN A 231 18.69 -22.33 12.82
C GLN A 231 17.55 -23.08 13.50
N GLU A 232 17.10 -22.61 14.67
CA GLU A 232 15.99 -23.23 15.38
C GLU A 232 14.70 -23.24 14.53
N ALA A 233 14.42 -22.14 13.81
CA ALA A 233 13.27 -22.07 12.91
C ALA A 233 13.38 -23.07 11.73
N LEU A 234 14.58 -23.19 11.13
CA LEU A 234 14.83 -24.14 10.03
C LEU A 234 14.71 -25.60 10.49
N ASP A 235 15.25 -25.94 11.67
CA ASP A 235 15.19 -27.28 12.24
C ASP A 235 13.73 -27.72 12.54
N LEU A 236 12.84 -26.76 12.77
CA LEU A 236 11.40 -26.96 12.95
C LEU A 236 10.61 -26.93 11.63
N GLY A 237 11.30 -26.77 10.50
CA GLY A 237 10.68 -26.82 9.18
C GLY A 237 9.99 -25.52 8.74
N ALA A 238 10.29 -24.37 9.38
CA ALA A 238 9.78 -23.09 8.94
C ALA A 238 10.19 -22.82 7.49
N LYS A 239 9.22 -22.52 6.61
CA LYS A 239 9.45 -22.27 5.18
C LYS A 239 9.49 -20.78 4.84
N ARG A 240 9.05 -19.94 5.75
CA ARG A 240 9.01 -18.47 5.56
C ARG A 240 9.65 -17.80 6.76
N VAL A 241 10.76 -17.13 6.49
CA VAL A 241 11.51 -16.43 7.53
C VAL A 241 11.62 -14.95 7.17
N LEU A 242 11.46 -14.10 8.17
CA LEU A 242 11.70 -12.67 8.08
C LEU A 242 12.96 -12.36 8.91
N LEU A 243 13.99 -11.87 8.23
CA LEU A 243 15.25 -11.43 8.84
C LEU A 243 15.06 -9.98 9.28
N ASP A 244 14.93 -9.75 10.58
CA ASP A 244 14.62 -8.42 11.12
C ASP A 244 15.84 -7.71 11.67
N ASN A 245 16.03 -6.45 11.27
CA ASN A 245 17.09 -5.56 11.73
C ASN A 245 18.52 -6.14 11.60
N MET A 246 18.77 -7.02 10.64
CA MET A 246 20.08 -7.61 10.36
C MET A 246 20.88 -6.75 9.39
N SER A 247 22.20 -6.68 9.60
CA SER A 247 23.11 -6.05 8.62
C SER A 247 23.16 -6.87 7.31
N PRO A 248 23.58 -6.27 6.18
CA PRO A 248 23.73 -6.99 4.93
C PRO A 248 24.64 -8.24 5.03
N ASP A 249 25.68 -8.19 5.87
CA ASP A 249 26.58 -9.33 6.09
C ASP A 249 25.91 -10.45 6.87
N GLN A 250 25.11 -10.12 7.89
CA GLN A 250 24.29 -11.10 8.59
C GLN A 250 23.25 -11.74 7.66
N VAL A 251 22.62 -10.94 6.79
CA VAL A 251 21.69 -11.47 5.77
C VAL A 251 22.39 -12.45 4.86
N ARG A 252 23.62 -12.17 4.37
CA ARG A 252 24.40 -13.12 3.55
C ARG A 252 24.67 -14.42 4.28
N GLN A 253 25.05 -14.35 5.56
CA GLN A 253 25.26 -15.55 6.40
C GLN A 253 23.97 -16.37 6.56
N CYS A 254 22.81 -15.70 6.75
CA CYS A 254 21.51 -16.36 6.81
C CYS A 254 21.17 -17.08 5.49
N ILE A 255 21.36 -16.41 4.35
CA ILE A 255 21.13 -17.01 3.03
C ILE A 255 22.04 -18.23 2.81
N GLN A 256 23.32 -18.15 3.15
CA GLN A 256 24.24 -19.28 3.06
C GLN A 256 23.76 -20.46 3.94
N LYS A 257 23.33 -20.19 5.16
CA LYS A 257 22.80 -21.20 6.08
C LYS A 257 21.53 -21.87 5.53
N ILE A 258 20.59 -21.10 5.00
CA ILE A 258 19.37 -21.61 4.37
C ILE A 258 19.70 -22.50 3.17
N SER A 259 20.66 -22.09 2.33
CA SER A 259 21.07 -22.87 1.14
C SER A 259 21.67 -24.22 1.50
N THR A 260 22.44 -24.30 2.58
CA THR A 260 23.03 -25.57 3.07
C THR A 260 22.01 -26.49 3.75
N SER A 261 20.96 -25.93 4.35
CA SER A 261 19.87 -26.70 4.95
C SER A 261 18.92 -27.33 3.91
N SER A 262 19.04 -26.93 2.64
CA SER A 262 18.26 -27.46 1.51
C SER A 262 18.90 -28.70 0.90
N SER A 263 19.12 -29.76 1.69
CA SER A 263 19.90 -30.97 1.31
C SER A 263 19.29 -31.81 0.17
N ASN A 264 18.15 -31.46 -0.40
CA ASN A 264 17.48 -32.20 -1.50
C ASN A 264 16.97 -31.31 -2.67
N GLY A 265 17.57 -30.16 -2.91
CA GLY A 265 17.31 -29.36 -4.13
C GLY A 265 15.92 -28.78 -4.33
N ASN A 266 14.96 -29.03 -3.44
CA ASN A 266 13.53 -28.71 -3.65
C ASN A 266 12.81 -28.04 -2.50
N SER A 267 13.49 -27.61 -1.42
CA SER A 267 12.78 -26.82 -0.40
C SER A 267 12.87 -25.34 -0.72
N GLU A 268 11.81 -24.84 -1.31
CA GLU A 268 11.63 -23.42 -1.62
C GLU A 268 11.37 -22.65 -0.32
N TYR A 269 12.42 -22.02 0.22
CA TYR A 269 12.29 -21.09 1.33
C TYR A 269 11.90 -19.70 0.80
N PHE A 270 11.04 -19.03 1.54
CA PHE A 270 10.75 -17.61 1.30
C PHE A 270 11.48 -16.77 2.35
N VAL A 271 12.42 -15.96 1.90
CA VAL A 271 13.24 -15.10 2.76
C VAL A 271 12.84 -13.65 2.53
N GLU A 272 12.32 -13.05 3.59
CA GLU A 272 11.99 -11.62 3.65
C GLU A 272 13.04 -10.91 4.51
N VAL A 273 13.44 -9.70 4.11
CA VAL A 273 14.32 -8.83 4.91
C VAL A 273 13.54 -7.59 5.32
N SER A 274 13.66 -7.19 6.58
CA SER A 274 12.96 -6.04 7.14
C SER A 274 13.82 -5.31 8.19
N GLY A 275 13.37 -4.12 8.58
CA GLY A 275 14.02 -3.32 9.62
C GLY A 275 15.02 -2.30 9.09
N GLY A 276 14.72 -1.00 9.30
CA GLY A 276 15.61 0.12 8.97
C GLY A 276 16.00 0.27 7.50
N ILE A 277 15.25 -0.34 6.56
CA ILE A 277 15.59 -0.27 5.13
C ILE A 277 15.04 1.00 4.53
N THR A 278 15.95 1.83 4.01
CA THR A 278 15.70 3.09 3.32
C THR A 278 16.15 3.00 1.86
N LEU A 279 15.82 3.99 1.05
CA LEU A 279 16.25 4.02 -0.35
C LEU A 279 17.79 4.07 -0.47
N GLU A 280 18.45 4.76 0.46
CA GLU A 280 19.90 4.96 0.50
C GLU A 280 20.65 3.64 0.76
N ASN A 281 20.10 2.76 1.62
CA ASN A 281 20.75 1.49 1.96
C ASN A 281 20.18 0.27 1.23
N LEU A 282 19.10 0.42 0.47
CA LEU A 282 18.39 -0.67 -0.21
C LEU A 282 19.32 -1.55 -1.03
N SER A 283 20.23 -0.92 -1.80
CA SER A 283 21.13 -1.63 -2.71
C SER A 283 22.02 -2.67 -2.00
N SER A 284 22.35 -2.45 -0.72
CA SER A 284 23.16 -3.39 0.07
C SER A 284 22.38 -4.65 0.49
N TYR A 285 21.05 -4.60 0.45
CA TYR A 285 20.13 -5.69 0.77
C TYR A 285 19.62 -6.45 -0.46
N LEU A 286 19.96 -6.00 -1.67
CA LEU A 286 19.59 -6.70 -2.91
C LEU A 286 20.49 -7.94 -3.12
N ILE A 287 20.39 -8.90 -2.21
CA ILE A 287 21.25 -10.10 -2.10
C ILE A 287 20.54 -11.27 -2.76
N SER A 288 21.27 -12.04 -3.58
CA SER A 288 20.72 -13.27 -4.18
C SER A 288 20.27 -14.25 -3.10
N GLY A 289 19.07 -14.79 -3.23
CA GLY A 289 18.42 -15.65 -2.24
C GLY A 289 17.41 -14.92 -1.35
N VAL A 290 17.41 -13.57 -1.34
CA VAL A 290 16.32 -12.77 -0.76
C VAL A 290 15.17 -12.74 -1.76
N ASN A 291 13.95 -13.02 -1.29
CA ASN A 291 12.74 -13.02 -2.13
C ASN A 291 11.98 -11.69 -2.03
N ALA A 292 12.01 -11.07 -0.86
CA ALA A 292 11.29 -9.83 -0.63
C ALA A 292 11.98 -8.93 0.40
N ILE A 293 11.73 -7.64 0.27
CA ILE A 293 12.13 -6.61 1.24
C ILE A 293 10.89 -5.83 1.64
N SER A 294 10.58 -5.81 2.94
CA SER A 294 9.48 -5.01 3.48
C SER A 294 9.98 -3.76 4.18
N THR A 295 9.34 -2.63 3.86
CA THR A 295 9.68 -1.36 4.50
C THR A 295 8.45 -0.49 4.71
N GLY A 296 8.37 0.11 5.92
CA GLY A 296 7.32 1.07 6.25
C GLY A 296 7.51 2.43 5.57
N ALA A 297 8.72 2.71 5.07
CA ALA A 297 9.03 3.98 4.41
C ALA A 297 8.19 4.26 3.16
N LEU A 298 7.61 3.21 2.54
CA LEU A 298 6.70 3.36 1.40
C LEU A 298 5.46 4.16 1.76
N THR A 299 5.00 4.06 3.00
CA THR A 299 3.75 4.68 3.47
C THR A 299 4.01 5.83 4.43
N HIS A 300 4.63 5.58 5.60
CA HIS A 300 4.76 6.62 6.61
C HIS A 300 5.75 7.74 6.27
N SER A 301 6.64 7.55 5.27
CA SER A 301 7.64 8.56 4.85
C SER A 301 7.40 9.09 3.43
N ALA A 302 6.34 8.68 2.75
CA ALA A 302 6.00 9.22 1.45
C ALA A 302 5.47 10.66 1.60
N ARG A 303 6.03 11.60 0.82
CA ARG A 303 5.49 12.94 0.67
C ARG A 303 4.33 12.95 -0.32
N ASN A 304 3.47 13.92 -0.22
CA ASN A 304 2.44 14.13 -1.22
C ASN A 304 3.05 14.71 -2.51
N VAL A 305 2.46 14.36 -3.65
CA VAL A 305 2.81 14.93 -4.96
C VAL A 305 2.01 16.21 -5.21
N ASP A 306 2.60 17.17 -5.89
CA ASP A 306 1.92 18.42 -6.23
C ASP A 306 0.97 18.22 -7.43
N LEU A 307 -0.32 18.23 -7.13
CA LEU A 307 -1.43 18.19 -8.08
C LEU A 307 -2.37 19.38 -7.84
N SER A 308 -2.92 19.95 -8.89
CA SER A 308 -3.96 20.98 -8.81
C SER A 308 -5.13 20.68 -9.74
N LEU A 309 -6.26 21.32 -9.48
CA LEU A 309 -7.38 21.44 -10.40
C LEU A 309 -7.44 22.88 -10.86
N GLU A 310 -7.54 23.09 -12.18
CA GLU A 310 -7.64 24.42 -12.78
C GLU A 310 -8.81 24.47 -13.74
N PHE A 311 -9.69 25.47 -13.57
CA PHE A 311 -10.81 25.70 -14.48
C PHE A 311 -10.32 26.28 -15.79
N THR A 312 -10.91 25.84 -16.92
CA THR A 312 -10.42 26.13 -18.26
C THR A 312 -11.35 27.04 -19.08
N ASP A 313 -12.55 27.35 -18.56
CA ASP A 313 -13.58 28.17 -19.23
C ASP A 313 -13.76 29.53 -18.54
#